data_aea11ccd0d4ee4bf99f887485915818d
#
_entry.id   aea11ccd0d4ee4bf99f887485915818d
#
_cell.length_a   1.000
_cell.length_b   1.000
_cell.length_c   1.000
_cell.angle_alpha   90.00
_cell.angle_beta   90.00
_cell.angle_gamma   90.00
#
_symmetry.space_group_name_H-M   'P 1'
#
loop_
_entity.id
_entity.type
_entity.pdbx_description
1 polymer ?
#
loop_
_entity_poly.entity_id
_entity_poly.type
_entity_poly.pdbx_seq_one_letter_code
_entity_poly.pdbx_strand_id
1 'polypeptide(L)'
;MAEKQKIMIVDDDENIAELISLYLIKECFETQIVHDGEAALSLFPHFEPDLILLDLMLPGIDGYMVCREIRRTSQTPIIMLSAKGEVFDKVLGLELGADDYIIKPFDAKELVARVKAVLRRTSPQRPDDAKGDREAVQVVRYPDLIINLTNYSVTYLGETVDLPPKELELFYFLASSPNQVFTREQLLDHIWGYSYSGDTRTVDVHIKRLREKFKDHPDWELSTVWGVGYKFRTR
;
A
#
# COMPACT_ATOMS: atom_id res chain seq x y z
N MET A 1 -19.73 19.39 -5.92
CA MET A 1 -18.32 19.37 -6.34
C MET A 1 -17.73 18.06 -5.81
N ALA A 2 -16.95 17.33 -6.60
CA ALA A 2 -16.29 16.14 -6.08
C ALA A 2 -15.31 16.56 -4.98
N GLU A 3 -15.34 15.89 -3.85
CA GLU A 3 -14.40 16.07 -2.75
C GLU A 3 -13.00 15.70 -3.25
N LYS A 4 -12.02 16.58 -3.01
CA LYS A 4 -10.65 16.31 -3.43
C LYS A 4 -10.03 15.26 -2.49
N GLN A 5 -9.25 14.36 -3.04
CA GLN A 5 -8.48 13.43 -2.23
C GLN A 5 -7.37 14.18 -1.49
N LYS A 6 -7.21 13.87 -0.20
CA LYS A 6 -6.31 14.54 0.74
C LYS A 6 -5.00 13.79 0.88
N ILE A 7 -3.89 14.46 0.72
CA ILE A 7 -2.56 13.88 0.88
C ILE A 7 -1.80 14.64 1.96
N MET A 8 -1.37 13.93 2.99
CA MET A 8 -0.47 14.47 4.00
C MET A 8 0.98 14.24 3.58
N ILE A 9 1.77 15.29 3.57
CA ILE A 9 3.19 15.26 3.23
C ILE A 9 3.97 15.54 4.51
N VAL A 10 4.81 14.60 4.91
CA VAL A 10 5.63 14.66 6.12
C VAL A 10 7.10 14.60 5.70
N ASP A 11 7.76 15.74 5.71
CA ASP A 11 9.15 15.89 5.25
C ASP A 11 9.77 17.11 5.93
N ASP A 12 10.94 16.98 6.54
CA ASP A 12 11.64 18.08 7.24
C ASP A 12 12.30 19.06 6.27
N ASP A 13 12.54 18.66 5.03
CA ASP A 13 13.00 19.57 3.96
C ASP A 13 11.82 20.33 3.37
N GLU A 14 11.66 21.61 3.74
CA GLU A 14 10.60 22.50 3.25
C GLU A 14 10.56 22.57 1.72
N ASN A 15 11.72 22.59 1.04
CA ASN A 15 11.77 22.72 -0.41
C ASN A 15 11.24 21.44 -1.10
N ILE A 16 11.59 20.27 -0.55
CA ILE A 16 11.10 18.99 -1.08
C ILE A 16 9.60 18.88 -0.83
N ALA A 17 9.13 19.18 0.38
CA ALA A 17 7.72 19.14 0.73
C ALA A 17 6.86 20.07 -0.14
N GLU A 18 7.31 21.32 -0.34
CA GLU A 18 6.63 22.29 -1.22
C GLU A 18 6.61 21.85 -2.67
N LEU A 19 7.73 21.28 -3.17
CA LEU A 19 7.83 20.78 -4.53
C LEU A 19 6.84 19.62 -4.75
N ILE A 20 6.78 18.67 -3.83
CA ILE A 20 5.82 17.56 -3.85
C ILE A 20 4.39 18.11 -3.87
N SER A 21 4.07 19.01 -2.94
CA SER A 21 2.76 19.64 -2.83
C SER A 21 2.34 20.31 -4.13
N LEU A 22 3.25 21.09 -4.73
CA LEU A 22 2.98 21.78 -6.00
C LEU A 22 2.60 20.81 -7.14
N TYR A 23 3.29 19.66 -7.26
CA TYR A 23 2.95 18.65 -8.24
C TYR A 23 1.61 17.99 -7.96
N LEU A 24 1.31 17.68 -6.71
CA LEU A 24 0.05 17.06 -6.32
C LEU A 24 -1.15 18.00 -6.48
N ILE A 25 -1.00 19.28 -6.15
CA ILE A 25 -2.04 20.29 -6.38
C ILE A 25 -2.37 20.45 -7.87
N LYS A 26 -1.37 20.40 -8.76
CA LYS A 26 -1.59 20.39 -10.22
C LYS A 26 -2.43 19.21 -10.68
N GLU A 27 -2.39 18.11 -9.97
CA GLU A 27 -3.17 16.90 -10.22
C GLU A 27 -4.49 16.87 -9.44
N CYS A 28 -4.92 18.03 -8.93
CA CYS A 28 -6.17 18.26 -8.22
C CYS A 28 -6.29 17.60 -6.84
N PHE A 29 -5.20 17.21 -6.21
CA PHE A 29 -5.17 16.76 -4.82
C PHE A 29 -5.25 17.95 -3.85
N GLU A 30 -5.75 17.70 -2.65
CA GLU A 30 -5.61 18.60 -1.50
C GLU A 30 -4.40 18.14 -0.70
N THR A 31 -3.48 19.04 -0.36
CA THR A 31 -2.25 18.69 0.34
C THR A 31 -2.12 19.43 1.64
N GLN A 32 -1.59 18.76 2.66
CA GLN A 32 -1.18 19.36 3.92
C GLN A 32 0.25 18.93 4.23
N ILE A 33 1.11 19.90 4.49
CA ILE A 33 2.53 19.68 4.79
C ILE A 33 2.74 19.78 6.31
N VAL A 34 3.55 18.88 6.85
CA VAL A 34 4.11 18.95 8.21
C VAL A 34 5.58 18.53 8.16
N HIS A 35 6.39 19.07 9.08
CA HIS A 35 7.84 18.98 9.01
C HIS A 35 8.48 18.08 10.09
N ASP A 36 7.66 17.47 10.92
CA ASP A 36 8.12 16.55 11.98
C ASP A 36 7.07 15.48 12.28
N GLY A 37 7.52 14.42 12.96
CA GLY A 37 6.68 13.26 13.24
C GLY A 37 5.58 13.54 14.29
N GLU A 38 5.82 14.41 15.26
CA GLU A 38 4.84 14.75 16.30
C GLU A 38 3.68 15.54 15.70
N ALA A 39 4.00 16.53 14.86
CA ALA A 39 3.01 17.30 14.10
C ALA A 39 2.18 16.39 13.18
N ALA A 40 2.82 15.42 12.53
CA ALA A 40 2.13 14.45 11.69
C ALA A 40 1.11 13.62 12.49
N LEU A 41 1.51 13.05 13.63
CA LEU A 41 0.61 12.28 14.49
C LEU A 41 -0.53 13.11 15.08
N SER A 42 -0.26 14.37 15.41
CA SER A 42 -1.28 15.30 15.92
C SER A 42 -2.29 15.70 14.85
N LEU A 43 -1.83 15.97 13.63
CA LEU A 43 -2.68 16.39 12.51
C LEU A 43 -3.50 15.25 11.92
N PHE A 44 -2.95 14.04 11.87
CA PHE A 44 -3.54 12.88 11.21
C PHE A 44 -5.03 12.67 11.51
N PRO A 45 -5.50 12.62 12.78
CA PRO A 45 -6.91 12.38 13.10
C PRO A 45 -7.84 13.53 12.73
N HIS A 46 -7.32 14.73 12.48
CA HIS A 46 -8.11 15.91 12.13
C HIS A 46 -8.18 16.14 10.62
N PHE A 47 -7.09 15.86 9.93
CA PHE A 47 -7.01 16.03 8.48
C PHE A 47 -7.63 14.86 7.74
N GLU A 48 -7.57 13.63 8.31
CA GLU A 48 -8.08 12.38 7.71
C GLU A 48 -7.58 12.19 6.27
N PRO A 49 -6.25 12.05 6.07
CA PRO A 49 -5.70 11.91 4.72
C PRO A 49 -6.08 10.59 4.06
N ASP A 50 -6.29 10.63 2.75
CA ASP A 50 -6.46 9.44 1.90
C ASP A 50 -5.12 8.71 1.63
N LEU A 51 -3.99 9.44 1.76
CA LEU A 51 -2.63 8.91 1.59
C LEU A 51 -1.63 9.79 2.33
N ILE A 52 -0.56 9.17 2.82
CA ILE A 52 0.56 9.84 3.47
C ILE A 52 1.84 9.60 2.68
N LEU A 53 2.55 10.67 2.36
CA LEU A 53 3.95 10.65 1.93
C LEU A 53 4.80 10.95 3.16
N LEU A 54 5.69 10.02 3.55
CA LEU A 54 6.36 10.07 4.85
C LEU A 54 7.87 9.92 4.68
N ASP A 55 8.62 10.96 5.00
CA ASP A 55 10.07 10.84 5.11
C ASP A 55 10.45 9.98 6.31
N LEU A 56 11.50 9.20 6.14
CA LEU A 56 12.07 8.38 7.20
C LEU A 56 12.96 9.17 8.15
N MET A 57 13.62 10.21 7.64
CA MET A 57 14.67 10.95 8.36
C MET A 57 14.13 12.21 9.04
N LEU A 58 13.02 12.08 9.75
CA LEU A 58 12.39 13.21 10.47
C LEU A 58 13.15 13.52 11.78
N PRO A 59 13.18 14.80 12.19
CA PRO A 59 13.66 15.19 13.51
C PRO A 59 12.71 14.71 14.62
N GLY A 60 13.26 14.35 15.75
CA GLY A 60 12.51 13.86 16.91
C GLY A 60 12.02 12.44 16.73
N ILE A 61 10.76 12.26 16.36
CA ILE A 61 10.16 10.96 16.05
C ILE A 61 10.42 10.63 14.57
N ASP A 62 11.16 9.57 14.29
CA ASP A 62 11.45 9.14 12.92
C ASP A 62 10.20 8.62 12.16
N GLY A 63 10.30 8.54 10.84
CA GLY A 63 9.19 8.11 10.00
C GLY A 63 8.77 6.66 10.26
N TYR A 64 9.65 5.80 10.74
CA TYR A 64 9.28 4.42 11.11
C TYR A 64 8.35 4.40 12.32
N MET A 65 8.62 5.23 13.32
CA MET A 65 7.77 5.37 14.50
C MET A 65 6.41 5.98 14.14
N VAL A 66 6.40 7.02 13.29
CA VAL A 66 5.16 7.64 12.78
C VAL A 66 4.31 6.59 12.06
N CYS A 67 4.89 5.83 11.14
CA CYS A 67 4.19 4.76 10.43
C CYS A 67 3.58 3.74 11.40
N ARG A 68 4.36 3.28 12.38
CA ARG A 68 3.90 2.31 13.38
C ARG A 68 2.74 2.83 14.22
N GLU A 69 2.80 4.09 14.67
CA GLU A 69 1.72 4.67 15.46
C GLU A 69 0.43 4.84 14.64
N ILE A 70 0.52 5.30 13.39
CA ILE A 70 -0.63 5.40 12.49
C ILE A 70 -1.23 4.01 12.25
N ARG A 71 -0.42 2.98 12.04
CA ARG A 71 -0.88 1.60 11.80
C ARG A 71 -1.59 0.95 12.98
N ARG A 72 -1.48 1.50 14.19
CA ARG A 72 -2.28 1.05 15.34
C ARG A 72 -3.76 1.37 15.21
N THR A 73 -4.09 2.43 14.49
CA THR A 73 -5.45 2.98 14.43
C THR A 73 -6.01 3.10 13.01
N SER A 74 -5.16 3.00 11.98
CA SER A 74 -5.58 3.23 10.60
C SER A 74 -4.84 2.38 9.58
N GLN A 75 -5.53 2.10 8.47
CA GLN A 75 -4.97 1.47 7.27
C GLN A 75 -4.75 2.49 6.13
N THR A 76 -4.79 3.78 6.41
CA THR A 76 -4.49 4.83 5.44
C THR A 76 -3.18 4.52 4.72
N PRO A 77 -3.13 4.51 3.38
CA PRO A 77 -1.93 4.20 2.63
C PRO A 77 -0.76 5.11 2.99
N ILE A 78 0.42 4.51 3.15
CA ILE A 78 1.67 5.23 3.46
C ILE A 78 2.71 4.87 2.39
N ILE A 79 3.23 5.89 1.71
CA ILE A 79 4.40 5.78 0.83
C ILE A 79 5.58 6.41 1.57
N MET A 80 6.60 5.61 1.85
CA MET A 80 7.81 6.12 2.50
C MET A 80 8.75 6.78 1.51
N LEU A 81 9.29 7.94 1.87
CA LEU A 81 10.33 8.65 1.14
C LEU A 81 11.65 8.48 1.88
N SER A 82 12.76 8.19 1.21
CA SER A 82 14.05 8.05 1.87
C SER A 82 15.23 8.39 0.98
N ALA A 83 16.23 9.05 1.56
CA ALA A 83 17.54 9.25 0.94
C ALA A 83 18.41 7.98 0.96
N LYS A 84 18.06 6.98 1.78
CA LYS A 84 18.83 5.74 1.93
C LYS A 84 18.33 4.68 0.97
N GLY A 85 19.18 4.28 0.05
CA GLY A 85 18.94 3.21 -0.91
C GLY A 85 19.26 1.80 -0.41
N GLU A 86 19.57 1.61 0.87
CA GLU A 86 19.92 0.30 1.39
C GLU A 86 18.69 -0.61 1.45
N VAL A 87 18.89 -1.86 1.04
CA VAL A 87 17.84 -2.88 1.03
C VAL A 87 17.22 -3.06 2.42
N PHE A 88 18.02 -2.90 3.47
CA PHE A 88 17.57 -3.02 4.86
C PHE A 88 16.51 -1.97 5.23
N ASP A 89 16.71 -0.70 4.84
CA ASP A 89 15.78 0.38 5.15
C ASP A 89 14.43 0.19 4.46
N LYS A 90 14.45 -0.32 3.21
CA LYS A 90 13.22 -0.64 2.47
C LYS A 90 12.45 -1.79 3.12
N VAL A 91 13.14 -2.87 3.48
CA VAL A 91 12.53 -4.03 4.13
C VAL A 91 11.93 -3.62 5.47
N LEU A 92 12.66 -2.85 6.29
CA LEU A 92 12.19 -2.39 7.59
C LEU A 92 10.95 -1.49 7.46
N GLY A 93 10.95 -0.51 6.53
CA GLY A 93 9.80 0.37 6.30
C GLY A 93 8.56 -0.41 5.89
N LEU A 94 8.71 -1.36 4.99
CA LEU A 94 7.63 -2.25 4.58
C LEU A 94 7.21 -3.19 5.72
N GLU A 95 8.10 -3.73 6.53
CA GLU A 95 7.76 -4.53 7.72
C GLU A 95 6.96 -3.76 8.76
N LEU A 96 7.14 -2.45 8.86
CA LEU A 96 6.40 -1.58 9.78
C LEU A 96 5.03 -1.12 9.25
N GLY A 97 4.67 -1.44 8.02
CA GLY A 97 3.32 -1.18 7.52
C GLY A 97 3.23 -0.24 6.32
N ALA A 98 4.34 0.24 5.74
CA ALA A 98 4.29 1.01 4.50
C ALA A 98 3.75 0.19 3.33
N ASP A 99 3.04 0.85 2.42
CA ASP A 99 2.47 0.24 1.21
C ASP A 99 3.44 0.31 0.05
N ASP A 100 4.25 1.38 -0.02
CA ASP A 100 5.26 1.58 -1.05
C ASP A 100 6.44 2.39 -0.49
N TYR A 101 7.52 2.47 -1.28
CA TYR A 101 8.79 3.11 -0.91
C TYR A 101 9.38 3.83 -2.12
N ILE A 102 9.77 5.09 -1.96
CA ILE A 102 10.39 5.91 -3.00
C ILE A 102 11.75 6.40 -2.52
N ILE A 103 12.79 6.26 -3.35
CA ILE A 103 14.13 6.72 -3.03
C ILE A 103 14.30 8.17 -3.50
N LYS A 104 14.80 9.02 -2.63
CA LYS A 104 15.27 10.38 -2.97
C LYS A 104 16.68 10.31 -3.59
N PRO A 105 17.01 11.06 -4.66
CA PRO A 105 16.09 11.92 -5.41
C PRO A 105 15.15 11.14 -6.34
N PHE A 106 13.92 11.58 -6.47
CA PHE A 106 12.90 10.96 -7.31
C PHE A 106 12.43 11.90 -8.42
N ASP A 107 11.92 11.33 -9.50
CA ASP A 107 11.21 12.08 -10.53
C ASP A 107 9.79 12.41 -10.03
N ALA A 108 9.37 13.67 -10.21
CA ALA A 108 8.06 14.12 -9.76
C ALA A 108 6.91 13.39 -10.47
N LYS A 109 7.08 13.00 -11.74
CA LYS A 109 6.06 12.24 -12.47
C LYS A 109 5.96 10.81 -11.93
N GLU A 110 7.08 10.22 -11.51
CA GLU A 110 7.10 8.90 -10.86
C GLU A 110 6.33 8.96 -9.54
N LEU A 111 6.62 9.96 -8.68
CA LEU A 111 5.91 10.13 -7.41
C LEU A 111 4.41 10.27 -7.62
N VAL A 112 3.98 11.16 -8.51
CA VAL A 112 2.57 11.37 -8.84
C VAL A 112 1.91 10.09 -9.37
N ALA A 113 2.60 9.35 -10.25
CA ALA A 113 2.07 8.09 -10.78
C ALA A 113 1.86 7.05 -9.67
N ARG A 114 2.79 6.94 -8.71
CA ARG A 114 2.68 6.04 -7.55
C ARG A 114 1.53 6.44 -6.61
N VAL A 115 1.43 7.73 -6.29
CA VAL A 115 0.32 8.28 -5.48
C VAL A 115 -1.02 7.94 -6.13
N LYS A 116 -1.19 8.23 -7.44
CA LYS A 116 -2.41 7.89 -8.17
C LYS A 116 -2.69 6.38 -8.21
N ALA A 117 -1.65 5.58 -8.37
CA ALA A 117 -1.79 4.12 -8.39
C ALA A 117 -2.28 3.58 -7.04
N VAL A 118 -1.77 4.10 -5.93
CA VAL A 118 -2.20 3.72 -4.58
C VAL A 118 -3.63 4.20 -4.32
N LEU A 119 -3.93 5.47 -4.58
CA LEU A 119 -5.27 6.06 -4.33
C LEU A 119 -6.39 5.47 -5.20
N ARG A 120 -6.11 5.11 -6.46
CA ARG A 120 -7.11 4.47 -7.33
C ARG A 120 -7.62 3.16 -6.72
N ARG A 121 -6.83 2.51 -5.92
CA ARG A 121 -7.11 1.22 -5.30
C ARG A 121 -7.87 1.33 -3.99
N THR A 122 -7.76 2.48 -3.30
CA THR A 122 -8.44 2.75 -2.02
C THR A 122 -9.76 3.48 -2.19
N SER A 123 -10.00 4.12 -3.34
CA SER A 123 -11.28 4.79 -3.61
C SER A 123 -12.33 3.77 -3.98
N PRO A 124 -13.49 3.69 -3.28
CA PRO A 124 -14.64 2.97 -3.78
C PRO A 124 -15.00 3.58 -5.14
N GLN A 125 -14.91 2.77 -6.22
CA GLN A 125 -15.22 3.22 -7.58
C GLN A 125 -16.60 3.86 -7.60
N ARG A 126 -16.66 5.15 -7.99
CA ARG A 126 -17.93 5.79 -8.31
C ARG A 126 -18.46 5.18 -9.61
N PRO A 127 -19.77 4.87 -9.70
CA PRO A 127 -20.36 4.21 -10.86
C PRO A 127 -20.29 5.00 -12.19
N ASP A 128 -19.82 6.25 -12.18
CA ASP A 128 -19.94 7.15 -13.32
C ASP A 128 -18.77 7.15 -14.33
N ASP A 129 -17.65 6.47 -14.05
CA ASP A 129 -16.53 6.40 -15.01
C ASP A 129 -16.53 5.13 -15.89
N ALA A 130 -17.55 4.29 -15.79
CA ALA A 130 -17.68 3.04 -16.54
C ALA A 130 -18.48 3.22 -17.84
N LYS A 131 -17.89 3.90 -18.83
CA LYS A 131 -18.27 3.67 -20.24
C LYS A 131 -17.28 2.68 -20.86
N GLY A 132 -17.60 1.41 -20.72
CA GLY A 132 -16.90 0.31 -21.40
C GLY A 132 -16.61 -0.86 -20.46
N ASP A 133 -17.36 -1.93 -20.65
CA ASP A 133 -17.33 -3.23 -20.00
C ASP A 133 -17.95 -3.33 -18.58
N ARG A 134 -18.89 -4.24 -18.48
CA ARG A 134 -19.49 -4.72 -17.23
C ARG A 134 -18.36 -5.26 -16.36
N GLU A 135 -17.91 -4.47 -15.39
CA GLU A 135 -16.90 -4.94 -14.42
C GLU A 135 -17.49 -6.13 -13.64
N ALA A 136 -16.88 -7.27 -13.86
CA ALA A 136 -17.15 -8.46 -13.08
C ALA A 136 -16.82 -8.16 -11.63
N VAL A 137 -17.74 -8.45 -10.71
CA VAL A 137 -17.51 -8.34 -9.26
C VAL A 137 -16.27 -9.14 -8.90
N GLN A 138 -15.18 -8.46 -8.52
CA GLN A 138 -13.90 -9.06 -8.24
C GLN A 138 -13.89 -9.65 -6.82
N VAL A 139 -14.52 -10.79 -6.66
CA VAL A 139 -14.62 -11.51 -5.38
C VAL A 139 -14.14 -12.94 -5.55
N VAL A 140 -13.26 -13.37 -4.68
CA VAL A 140 -12.90 -14.79 -4.52
C VAL A 140 -13.43 -15.31 -3.20
N ARG A 141 -13.89 -16.57 -3.19
CA ARG A 141 -14.48 -17.23 -2.02
C ARG A 141 -13.85 -18.60 -1.85
N TYR A 142 -13.39 -18.84 -0.64
CA TYR A 142 -12.89 -20.14 -0.16
C TYR A 142 -13.55 -20.46 1.19
N PRO A 143 -13.45 -21.66 1.69
CA PRO A 143 -13.90 -21.95 3.06
C PRO A 143 -13.33 -20.93 4.03
N ASP A 144 -14.21 -20.31 4.81
CA ASP A 144 -13.91 -19.28 5.82
C ASP A 144 -13.17 -18.02 5.31
N LEU A 145 -13.04 -17.82 3.98
CA LEU A 145 -12.35 -16.68 3.38
C LEU A 145 -13.15 -16.07 2.24
N ILE A 146 -13.41 -14.78 2.32
CA ILE A 146 -13.95 -13.97 1.22
C ILE A 146 -13.04 -12.77 1.02
N ILE A 147 -12.47 -12.64 -0.18
CA ILE A 147 -11.67 -11.47 -0.56
C ILE A 147 -12.44 -10.72 -1.64
N ASN A 148 -12.77 -9.47 -1.38
CA ASN A 148 -13.51 -8.61 -2.29
C ASN A 148 -12.62 -7.41 -2.66
N LEU A 149 -12.05 -7.43 -3.87
CA LEU A 149 -11.22 -6.35 -4.38
C LEU A 149 -12.05 -5.13 -4.79
N THR A 150 -13.34 -5.31 -5.14
CA THR A 150 -14.20 -4.22 -5.56
C THR A 150 -14.46 -3.22 -4.41
N ASN A 151 -14.67 -3.72 -3.19
CA ASN A 151 -14.90 -2.87 -2.00
C ASN A 151 -13.75 -2.92 -0.98
N TYR A 152 -12.60 -3.47 -1.36
CA TYR A 152 -11.40 -3.58 -0.52
C TYR A 152 -11.66 -4.20 0.86
N SER A 153 -12.41 -5.29 0.90
CA SER A 153 -12.73 -5.99 2.15
C SER A 153 -12.29 -7.45 2.14
N VAL A 154 -11.90 -7.94 3.29
CA VAL A 154 -11.61 -9.36 3.53
C VAL A 154 -12.40 -9.82 4.74
N THR A 155 -13.09 -10.96 4.58
CA THR A 155 -13.75 -11.65 5.70
C THR A 155 -13.05 -13.00 5.91
N TYR A 156 -12.64 -13.26 7.14
CA TYR A 156 -11.99 -14.52 7.54
C TYR A 156 -12.64 -15.06 8.81
N LEU A 157 -13.04 -16.33 8.80
CA LEU A 157 -13.78 -16.97 9.90
C LEU A 157 -15.03 -16.18 10.35
N GLY A 158 -15.67 -15.47 9.40
CA GLY A 158 -16.86 -14.65 9.66
C GLY A 158 -16.58 -13.24 10.18
N GLU A 159 -15.33 -12.89 10.46
CA GLU A 159 -14.92 -11.57 10.92
C GLU A 159 -14.26 -10.77 9.79
N THR A 160 -14.44 -9.44 9.80
CA THR A 160 -13.75 -8.55 8.86
C THR A 160 -12.30 -8.36 9.31
N VAL A 161 -11.36 -8.58 8.38
CA VAL A 161 -9.93 -8.38 8.61
C VAL A 161 -9.46 -7.17 7.81
N ASP A 162 -8.95 -6.16 8.49
CA ASP A 162 -8.40 -4.98 7.84
C ASP A 162 -7.01 -5.28 7.26
N LEU A 163 -6.87 -5.00 5.96
CA LEU A 163 -5.62 -5.14 5.23
C LEU A 163 -5.23 -3.82 4.58
N PRO A 164 -3.94 -3.44 4.63
CA PRO A 164 -3.41 -2.41 3.76
C PRO A 164 -3.69 -2.75 2.29
N PRO A 165 -3.91 -1.76 1.42
CA PRO A 165 -4.32 -1.99 0.03
C PRO A 165 -3.43 -2.98 -0.72
N LYS A 166 -2.10 -2.88 -0.57
CA LYS A 166 -1.15 -3.78 -1.25
C LYS A 166 -1.19 -5.21 -0.73
N GLU A 167 -1.48 -5.42 0.54
CA GLU A 167 -1.68 -6.76 1.09
C GLU A 167 -2.95 -7.40 0.52
N LEU A 168 -4.04 -6.62 0.43
CA LEU A 168 -5.29 -7.09 -0.12
C LEU A 168 -5.18 -7.44 -1.61
N GLU A 169 -4.56 -6.57 -2.41
CA GLU A 169 -4.33 -6.80 -3.84
C GLU A 169 -3.49 -8.06 -4.08
N LEU A 170 -2.38 -8.20 -3.35
CA LEU A 170 -1.50 -9.37 -3.44
C LEU A 170 -2.26 -10.65 -3.07
N PHE A 171 -3.05 -10.59 -1.98
CA PHE A 171 -3.84 -11.73 -1.53
C PHE A 171 -4.91 -12.12 -2.55
N TYR A 172 -5.66 -11.12 -3.06
CA TYR A 172 -6.65 -11.31 -4.10
C TYR A 172 -6.03 -11.91 -5.37
N PHE A 173 -4.92 -11.36 -5.84
CA PHE A 173 -4.24 -11.82 -7.06
C PHE A 173 -3.82 -13.29 -6.95
N LEU A 174 -3.19 -13.67 -5.85
CA LEU A 174 -2.81 -15.06 -5.61
C LEU A 174 -4.02 -15.99 -5.48
N ALA A 175 -5.06 -15.55 -4.76
CA ALA A 175 -6.28 -16.34 -4.55
C ALA A 175 -7.13 -16.46 -5.82
N SER A 176 -7.05 -15.50 -6.74
CA SER A 176 -7.74 -15.57 -8.04
C SER A 176 -7.15 -16.61 -9.00
N SER A 177 -5.94 -17.09 -8.72
CA SER A 177 -5.25 -18.10 -9.53
C SER A 177 -4.72 -19.24 -8.65
N PRO A 178 -5.62 -20.04 -8.05
CA PRO A 178 -5.23 -21.08 -7.10
C PRO A 178 -4.29 -22.11 -7.73
N ASN A 179 -3.31 -22.53 -6.93
CA ASN A 179 -2.27 -23.49 -7.30
C ASN A 179 -1.29 -23.03 -8.39
N GLN A 180 -1.47 -21.84 -8.98
CA GLN A 180 -0.51 -21.24 -9.89
C GLN A 180 0.65 -20.62 -9.11
N VAL A 181 1.89 -20.88 -9.57
CA VAL A 181 3.10 -20.29 -9.00
C VAL A 181 3.42 -19.00 -9.72
N PHE A 182 3.67 -17.93 -8.97
CA PHE A 182 4.13 -16.65 -9.49
C PHE A 182 5.52 -16.34 -8.94
N THR A 183 6.41 -15.86 -9.80
CA THR A 183 7.72 -15.38 -9.34
C THR A 183 7.58 -14.07 -8.58
N ARG A 184 8.62 -13.70 -7.82
CA ARG A 184 8.64 -12.42 -7.10
C ARG A 184 8.53 -11.23 -8.05
N GLU A 185 9.20 -11.30 -9.19
CA GLU A 185 9.16 -10.28 -10.23
C GLU A 185 7.75 -10.15 -10.81
N GLN A 186 7.09 -11.26 -11.15
CA GLN A 186 5.72 -11.24 -11.66
C GLN A 186 4.74 -10.62 -10.65
N LEU A 187 4.87 -10.96 -9.36
CA LEU A 187 4.04 -10.38 -8.31
C LEU A 187 4.33 -8.88 -8.13
N LEU A 188 5.60 -8.51 -8.18
CA LEU A 188 6.00 -7.11 -8.10
C LEU A 188 5.41 -6.29 -9.24
N ASP A 189 5.57 -6.76 -10.47
CA ASP A 189 5.04 -6.10 -11.67
C ASP A 189 3.53 -5.97 -11.66
N HIS A 190 2.80 -7.01 -11.23
CA HIS A 190 1.34 -6.98 -11.18
C HIS A 190 0.79 -6.07 -10.09
N ILE A 191 1.40 -6.09 -8.91
CA ILE A 191 0.86 -5.38 -7.73
C ILE A 191 1.43 -3.96 -7.60
N TRP A 192 2.70 -3.75 -7.97
CA TRP A 192 3.36 -2.44 -7.89
C TRP A 192 3.56 -1.77 -9.25
N GLY A 193 3.49 -2.51 -10.33
CA GLY A 193 3.59 -2.03 -11.72
C GLY A 193 4.99 -2.18 -12.32
N TYR A 194 5.07 -2.28 -13.65
CA TYR A 194 6.33 -2.49 -14.40
C TYR A 194 7.38 -1.39 -14.22
N SER A 195 6.98 -0.19 -13.83
CA SER A 195 7.90 0.92 -13.55
C SER A 195 8.46 0.88 -12.11
N TYR A 196 8.09 -0.12 -11.32
CA TYR A 196 8.55 -0.22 -9.95
C TYR A 196 10.03 -0.63 -9.90
N SER A 197 10.89 0.30 -9.52
CA SER A 197 12.34 0.07 -9.37
C SER A 197 12.75 -0.53 -8.01
N GLY A 198 11.77 -0.97 -7.22
CA GLY A 198 11.98 -1.53 -5.89
C GLY A 198 12.51 -2.98 -5.90
N ASP A 199 12.93 -3.44 -4.72
CA ASP A 199 13.43 -4.80 -4.52
C ASP A 199 12.28 -5.82 -4.50
N THR A 200 12.48 -7.00 -5.10
CA THR A 200 11.53 -8.12 -5.07
C THR A 200 11.23 -8.61 -3.65
N ARG A 201 12.08 -8.31 -2.67
CA ARG A 201 11.85 -8.58 -1.24
C ARG A 201 10.62 -7.86 -0.68
N THR A 202 10.14 -6.80 -1.34
CA THR A 202 8.86 -6.18 -1.02
C THR A 202 7.73 -7.21 -0.97
N VAL A 203 7.71 -8.12 -1.93
CA VAL A 203 6.73 -9.22 -1.99
C VAL A 203 6.85 -10.12 -0.75
N ASP A 204 8.08 -10.49 -0.37
CA ASP A 204 8.32 -11.38 0.77
C ASP A 204 7.78 -10.81 2.08
N VAL A 205 7.93 -9.49 2.27
CA VAL A 205 7.41 -8.77 3.46
C VAL A 205 5.88 -8.83 3.51
N HIS A 206 5.20 -8.54 2.40
CA HIS A 206 3.74 -8.56 2.36
C HIS A 206 3.18 -10.00 2.52
N ILE A 207 3.83 -11.01 1.95
CA ILE A 207 3.48 -12.42 2.18
C ILE A 207 3.64 -12.81 3.65
N LYS A 208 4.72 -12.36 4.31
CA LYS A 208 4.94 -12.61 5.74
C LYS A 208 3.78 -12.04 6.57
N ARG A 209 3.38 -10.78 6.32
CA ARG A 209 2.28 -10.13 7.03
C ARG A 209 0.93 -10.81 6.81
N LEU A 210 0.65 -11.20 5.56
CA LEU A 210 -0.56 -11.97 5.26
C LEU A 210 -0.59 -13.28 6.06
N ARG A 211 0.53 -14.02 6.13
CA ARG A 211 0.60 -15.25 6.93
C ARG A 211 0.43 -15.03 8.43
N GLU A 212 0.85 -13.88 8.95
CA GLU A 212 0.66 -13.52 10.36
C GLU A 212 -0.82 -13.29 10.69
N LYS A 213 -1.59 -12.71 9.74
CA LYS A 213 -3.02 -12.45 9.88
C LYS A 213 -3.89 -13.67 9.57
N PHE A 214 -3.50 -14.43 8.54
CA PHE A 214 -4.22 -15.62 8.09
C PHE A 214 -3.40 -16.87 8.41
N LYS A 215 -3.60 -17.41 9.59
CA LYS A 215 -2.92 -18.64 10.03
C LYS A 215 -3.37 -19.83 9.18
N ASP A 216 -2.59 -20.91 9.24
CA ASP A 216 -2.80 -22.14 8.48
C ASP A 216 -4.27 -22.59 8.52
N HIS A 217 -4.90 -22.60 7.33
CA HIS A 217 -6.24 -23.10 7.14
C HIS A 217 -6.19 -24.52 6.54
N PRO A 218 -7.10 -25.45 6.93
CA PRO A 218 -7.04 -26.83 6.42
C PRO A 218 -7.23 -26.94 4.91
N ASP A 219 -8.01 -26.04 4.30
CA ASP A 219 -8.39 -26.11 2.89
C ASP A 219 -7.54 -25.24 1.97
N TRP A 220 -6.81 -24.25 2.49
CA TRP A 220 -5.96 -23.35 1.69
C TRP A 220 -4.79 -22.79 2.49
N GLU A 221 -3.76 -22.33 1.78
CA GLU A 221 -2.58 -21.69 2.38
C GLU A 221 -1.84 -20.79 1.38
N LEU A 222 -1.13 -19.77 1.88
CA LEU A 222 -0.12 -19.01 1.12
C LEU A 222 1.19 -19.79 1.16
N SER A 223 1.52 -20.51 0.09
CA SER A 223 2.64 -21.45 0.03
C SER A 223 3.85 -20.83 -0.66
N THR A 224 5.06 -21.11 -0.14
CA THR A 224 6.32 -20.75 -0.79
C THR A 224 6.78 -21.88 -1.70
N VAL A 225 7.16 -21.52 -2.92
CA VAL A 225 7.90 -22.40 -3.82
C VAL A 225 9.35 -21.96 -3.81
N TRP A 226 10.19 -22.72 -3.12
CA TRP A 226 11.58 -22.37 -2.88
C TRP A 226 12.35 -22.11 -4.17
N GLY A 227 13.09 -21.01 -4.20
CA GLY A 227 13.85 -20.60 -5.38
C GLY A 227 13.01 -19.96 -6.50
N VAL A 228 11.67 -19.96 -6.41
CA VAL A 228 10.77 -19.43 -7.45
C VAL A 228 9.93 -18.26 -6.94
N GLY A 229 9.04 -18.49 -5.98
CA GLY A 229 8.11 -17.46 -5.53
C GLY A 229 6.98 -18.00 -4.66
N TYR A 230 5.74 -17.59 -4.94
CA TYR A 230 4.59 -17.85 -4.10
C TYR A 230 3.38 -18.34 -4.87
N LYS A 231 2.48 -19.01 -4.18
CA LYS A 231 1.16 -19.42 -4.68
C LYS A 231 0.14 -19.46 -3.56
N PHE A 232 -1.13 -19.28 -3.92
CA PHE A 232 -2.25 -19.67 -3.08
C PHE A 232 -2.57 -21.13 -3.37
N ARG A 233 -2.37 -21.99 -2.39
CA ARG A 233 -2.59 -23.44 -2.53
C ARG A 233 -3.95 -23.77 -1.96
N THR A 234 -4.75 -24.51 -2.70
CA THR A 234 -5.97 -25.17 -2.24
C THR A 234 -5.74 -26.67 -2.15
N ARG A 235 -6.39 -27.33 -1.22
CA ARG A 235 -6.37 -28.79 -1.04
C ARG A 235 -7.58 -29.41 -1.70
#